data_a8f6fd4ed4a8c9e3e8335be1276af39a
#
_entry.id   a8f6fd4ed4a8c9e3e8335be1276af39a
#
_cell.length_a   1.000
_cell.length_b   1.000
_cell.length_c   1.000
_cell.angle_alpha   90.00
_cell.angle_beta   90.00
_cell.angle_gamma   90.00
#
_symmetry.space_group_name_H-M   'P 1'
#
loop_
_entity.id
_entity.type
_entity.pdbx_description
1 polymer ?
#
loop_
_entity_poly.entity_id
_entity_poly.type
_entity_poly.pdbx_seq_one_letter_code
_entity_poly.pdbx_strand_id
1 'polypeptide(L)'
;MTKCYSHGKLLLTGEYMVLKGAKALAIPTKMGQILDFQPDDSKTLKWESLDNKNLLWFSASMNILDFSIKNTNDSNIAKRLVGILKTIRDQNNSFLIQNGGMVKTRLEFDRHWGLGTSSTLISNLAQWSQTNPYTLLTNSFGGSGYDIACATSKSPLIYSIDKTQPHIEACKFDPEFKSNLYFIYLKHKKNSREAIKQFRKQNI
;
A
#
# COMPACT_ATOMS: atom_id res chain seq x y z
N MET A 1 12.87 -17.87 0.54
CA MET A 1 12.68 -16.58 1.25
C MET A 1 12.42 -15.51 0.20
N THR A 2 11.34 -14.73 0.33
CA THR A 2 11.00 -13.63 -0.59
C THR A 2 11.05 -12.32 0.20
N LYS A 3 11.66 -11.29 -0.38
CA LYS A 3 11.72 -9.96 0.21
C LYS A 3 11.25 -8.92 -0.78
N CYS A 4 10.28 -8.09 -0.37
CA CYS A 4 9.75 -6.97 -1.14
C CYS A 4 9.92 -5.67 -0.39
N TYR A 5 10.07 -4.58 -1.13
CA TYR A 5 10.15 -3.23 -0.59
C TYR A 5 9.31 -2.27 -1.42
N SER A 6 8.62 -1.37 -0.74
CA SER A 6 7.84 -0.31 -1.37
C SER A 6 8.06 1.01 -0.67
N HIS A 7 8.31 2.06 -1.45
CA HIS A 7 8.48 3.41 -0.94
C HIS A 7 7.17 3.99 -0.41
N GLY A 8 7.24 4.78 0.64
CA GLY A 8 6.15 5.68 1.00
C GLY A 8 5.96 6.80 -0.04
N LYS A 9 5.01 7.68 0.19
CA LYS A 9 4.62 8.71 -0.78
C LYS A 9 4.31 10.06 -0.13
N LEU A 10 4.56 11.12 -0.88
CA LEU A 10 4.01 12.46 -0.64
C LEU A 10 3.37 12.96 -1.93
N LEU A 11 2.17 13.52 -1.83
CA LEU A 11 1.52 14.24 -2.91
C LEU A 11 1.74 15.73 -2.68
N LEU A 12 2.40 16.41 -3.61
CA LEU A 12 2.69 17.84 -3.49
C LEU A 12 1.59 18.70 -4.12
N THR A 13 1.04 18.25 -5.25
CA THR A 13 -0.02 18.97 -5.96
C THR A 13 -1.09 18.01 -6.46
N GLY A 14 -2.27 18.53 -6.81
CA GLY A 14 -3.34 17.74 -7.42
C GLY A 14 -4.18 16.91 -6.45
N GLU A 15 -4.13 17.18 -5.13
CA GLU A 15 -4.95 16.49 -4.13
C GLU A 15 -6.44 16.53 -4.53
N TYR A 16 -7.08 15.37 -4.53
CA TYR A 16 -8.43 15.08 -5.03
C TYR A 16 -8.66 15.37 -6.51
N MET A 17 -8.08 16.43 -7.09
CA MET A 17 -8.26 16.78 -8.50
C MET A 17 -7.68 15.71 -9.44
N VAL A 18 -6.70 14.95 -8.97
CA VAL A 18 -6.16 13.76 -9.66
C VAL A 18 -7.26 12.72 -9.95
N LEU A 19 -8.30 12.64 -9.14
CA LEU A 19 -9.46 11.75 -9.37
C LEU A 19 -10.33 12.21 -10.56
N LYS A 20 -10.15 13.44 -11.02
CA LYS A 20 -10.80 14.03 -12.19
C LYS A 20 -9.85 14.21 -13.38
N GLY A 21 -8.70 13.52 -13.35
CA GLY A 21 -7.72 13.53 -14.45
C GLY A 21 -6.68 14.65 -14.39
N ALA A 22 -6.70 15.52 -13.35
CA ALA A 22 -5.67 16.54 -13.21
C ALA A 22 -4.29 15.88 -12.97
N LYS A 23 -3.24 16.51 -13.50
CA LYS A 23 -1.86 16.12 -13.23
C LYS A 23 -1.51 16.41 -11.77
N ALA A 24 -0.89 15.44 -11.11
CA ALA A 24 -0.44 15.51 -9.74
C ALA A 24 1.06 15.23 -9.65
N LEU A 25 1.79 16.07 -8.90
CA LEU A 25 3.19 15.82 -8.58
C LEU A 25 3.27 15.00 -7.30
N ALA A 26 3.84 13.81 -7.42
CA ALA A 26 4.01 12.90 -6.31
C ALA A 26 5.49 12.51 -6.14
N ILE A 27 5.90 12.31 -4.88
CA ILE A 27 7.29 12.02 -4.52
C ILE A 27 7.32 10.72 -3.70
N PRO A 28 8.07 9.70 -4.14
CA PRO A 28 8.39 8.55 -3.30
C PRO A 28 9.30 9.00 -2.14
N THR A 29 9.00 8.52 -0.93
CA THR A 29 9.85 8.81 0.24
C THR A 29 11.01 7.83 0.32
N LYS A 30 12.11 8.23 0.96
CA LYS A 30 13.23 7.32 1.27
C LYS A 30 12.80 6.18 2.16
N MET A 31 11.91 6.46 3.13
CA MET A 31 11.33 5.47 4.03
C MET A 31 10.18 4.73 3.32
N GLY A 32 10.04 3.45 3.62
CA GLY A 32 9.04 2.61 3.02
C GLY A 32 8.52 1.52 3.95
N GLN A 33 8.12 0.42 3.34
CA GLN A 33 7.68 -0.79 4.02
C GLN A 33 8.38 -2.00 3.43
N ILE A 34 8.90 -2.85 4.30
CA ILE A 34 9.47 -4.14 3.96
C ILE A 34 8.39 -5.21 4.15
N LEU A 35 8.39 -6.22 3.28
CA LEU A 35 7.69 -7.48 3.46
C LEU A 35 8.70 -8.60 3.27
N ASP A 36 8.83 -9.45 4.29
CA ASP A 36 9.62 -10.67 4.27
C ASP A 36 8.68 -11.88 4.38
N PHE A 37 8.81 -12.86 3.47
CA PHE A 37 8.11 -14.13 3.54
C PHE A 37 9.10 -15.28 3.65
N GLN A 38 8.90 -16.12 4.67
CA GLN A 38 9.62 -17.35 4.91
C GLN A 38 8.64 -18.52 4.79
N PRO A 39 8.72 -19.33 3.74
CA PRO A 39 7.86 -20.49 3.60
C PRO A 39 8.22 -21.57 4.62
N ASP A 40 7.23 -22.35 5.02
CA ASP A 40 7.36 -23.58 5.77
C ASP A 40 6.39 -24.65 5.21
N ASP A 41 6.50 -25.90 5.67
CA ASP A 41 5.68 -27.01 5.18
C ASP A 41 4.27 -27.02 5.80
N SER A 42 3.91 -26.01 6.58
CA SER A 42 2.58 -25.92 7.19
C SER A 42 1.51 -25.47 6.18
N LYS A 43 0.24 -25.73 6.49
CA LYS A 43 -0.91 -25.14 5.77
C LYS A 43 -1.42 -23.87 6.45
N THR A 44 -0.54 -23.18 7.16
CA THR A 44 -0.90 -21.98 7.92
C THR A 44 -0.02 -20.81 7.48
N LEU A 45 -0.65 -19.69 7.09
CA LEU A 45 0.01 -18.41 6.93
C LEU A 45 -0.03 -17.66 8.26
N LYS A 46 1.14 -17.41 8.85
CA LYS A 46 1.31 -16.55 10.02
C LYS A 46 1.69 -15.16 9.52
N TRP A 47 1.11 -14.15 10.13
CA TRP A 47 1.32 -12.75 9.74
C TRP A 47 1.65 -11.88 10.94
N GLU A 48 2.72 -11.09 10.83
CA GLU A 48 3.14 -10.10 11.81
C GLU A 48 3.39 -8.77 11.11
N SER A 49 2.85 -7.69 11.65
CA SER A 49 3.12 -6.33 11.18
C SER A 49 3.76 -5.51 12.29
N LEU A 50 4.95 -5.01 12.01
CA LEU A 50 5.75 -4.20 12.92
C LEU A 50 5.70 -2.73 12.51
N ASP A 51 5.71 -1.84 13.48
CA ASP A 51 5.86 -0.41 13.25
C ASP A 51 7.34 -0.02 13.07
N ASN A 52 7.60 1.28 12.96
CA ASN A 52 8.95 1.84 12.79
C ASN A 52 9.84 1.72 14.05
N LYS A 53 9.27 1.29 15.18
CA LYS A 53 10.00 0.98 16.44
C LYS A 53 10.13 -0.52 16.66
N ASN A 54 9.81 -1.34 15.65
CA ASN A 54 9.74 -2.80 15.71
C ASN A 54 8.70 -3.34 16.73
N LEU A 55 7.70 -2.56 17.11
CA LEU A 55 6.61 -3.03 17.95
C LEU A 55 5.54 -3.72 17.11
N LEU A 56 5.13 -4.90 17.57
CA LEU A 56 4.05 -5.66 16.93
C LEU A 56 2.71 -4.93 17.14
N TRP A 57 2.08 -4.49 16.06
CA TRP A 57 0.78 -3.81 16.12
C TRP A 57 -0.37 -4.62 15.49
N PHE A 58 -0.05 -5.58 14.62
CA PHE A 58 -1.04 -6.48 14.04
C PHE A 58 -0.45 -7.87 13.88
N SER A 59 -1.24 -8.89 14.22
CA SER A 59 -0.92 -10.29 13.97
C SER A 59 -2.17 -11.07 13.57
N ALA A 60 -1.96 -12.07 12.71
CA ALA A 60 -3.00 -13.00 12.32
C ALA A 60 -2.39 -14.36 11.97
N SER A 61 -3.19 -15.41 12.06
CA SER A 61 -2.90 -16.70 11.45
C SER A 61 -4.12 -17.21 10.71
N MET A 62 -3.91 -17.78 9.53
CA MET A 62 -4.98 -18.23 8.66
C MET A 62 -4.59 -19.50 7.91
N ASN A 63 -5.58 -20.27 7.50
CA ASN A 63 -5.38 -21.42 6.63
C ASN A 63 -5.03 -20.92 5.22
N ILE A 64 -4.03 -21.50 4.55
CA ILE A 64 -3.67 -21.07 3.18
C ILE A 64 -4.68 -21.55 2.13
N LEU A 65 -5.50 -22.55 2.38
CA LEU A 65 -6.42 -23.10 1.36
C LEU A 65 -7.60 -22.14 1.07
N ASP A 66 -8.20 -21.58 2.13
CA ASP A 66 -9.43 -20.78 2.05
C ASP A 66 -9.27 -19.39 2.69
N PHE A 67 -8.10 -19.11 3.27
CA PHE A 67 -7.79 -17.93 4.09
C PHE A 67 -8.72 -17.75 5.29
N SER A 68 -9.31 -18.84 5.83
CA SER A 68 -10.05 -18.78 7.09
C SER A 68 -9.13 -18.37 8.23
N ILE A 69 -9.58 -17.37 9.01
CA ILE A 69 -8.80 -16.81 10.12
C ILE A 69 -8.86 -17.77 11.30
N LYS A 70 -7.67 -18.21 11.79
CA LYS A 70 -7.52 -19.06 12.98
C LYS A 70 -7.36 -18.21 14.24
N ASN A 71 -6.54 -17.16 14.16
CA ASN A 71 -6.27 -16.26 15.28
C ASN A 71 -5.91 -14.87 14.77
N THR A 72 -6.24 -13.83 15.53
CA THR A 72 -5.86 -12.45 15.24
C THR A 72 -6.04 -11.54 16.45
N ASN A 73 -5.25 -10.47 16.55
CA ASN A 73 -5.43 -9.41 17.51
C ASN A 73 -6.36 -8.27 17.01
N ASP A 74 -6.72 -8.26 15.70
CA ASP A 74 -7.66 -7.29 15.12
C ASP A 74 -8.45 -7.94 13.97
N SER A 75 -9.72 -8.27 14.24
CA SER A 75 -10.59 -8.95 13.27
C SER A 75 -10.90 -8.10 12.02
N ASN A 76 -10.95 -6.76 12.14
CA ASN A 76 -11.25 -5.90 11.00
C ASN A 76 -10.07 -5.83 10.02
N ILE A 77 -8.86 -5.73 10.56
CA ILE A 77 -7.63 -5.75 9.75
C ILE A 77 -7.45 -7.13 9.12
N ALA A 78 -7.67 -8.20 9.88
CA ALA A 78 -7.56 -9.58 9.39
C ALA A 78 -8.54 -9.86 8.24
N LYS A 79 -9.82 -9.48 8.38
CA LYS A 79 -10.82 -9.63 7.31
C LYS A 79 -10.41 -8.88 6.03
N ARG A 80 -9.86 -7.69 6.17
CA ARG A 80 -9.36 -6.91 5.03
C ARG A 80 -8.15 -7.57 4.37
N LEU A 81 -7.20 -8.06 5.16
CA LEU A 81 -6.04 -8.81 4.65
C LEU A 81 -6.50 -10.05 3.88
N VAL A 82 -7.44 -10.83 4.44
CA VAL A 82 -8.04 -11.98 3.77
C VAL A 82 -8.69 -11.60 2.43
N GLY A 83 -9.42 -10.49 2.38
CA GLY A 83 -10.00 -9.99 1.13
C GLY A 83 -8.94 -9.72 0.05
N ILE A 84 -7.81 -9.11 0.43
CA ILE A 84 -6.69 -8.86 -0.48
C ILE A 84 -6.06 -10.18 -0.95
N LEU A 85 -5.80 -11.12 -0.03
CA LEU A 85 -5.23 -12.43 -0.36
C LEU A 85 -6.12 -13.26 -1.29
N LYS A 86 -7.45 -13.18 -1.13
CA LYS A 86 -8.41 -13.80 -2.06
C LYS A 86 -8.33 -13.16 -3.45
N THR A 87 -8.32 -11.82 -3.53
CA THR A 87 -8.13 -11.12 -4.80
C THR A 87 -6.79 -11.47 -5.48
N ILE A 88 -5.74 -11.68 -4.71
CA ILE A 88 -4.46 -12.18 -5.23
C ILE A 88 -4.64 -13.58 -5.82
N ARG A 89 -5.30 -14.48 -5.09
CA ARG A 89 -5.56 -15.86 -5.52
C ARG A 89 -6.38 -15.90 -6.82
N ASP A 90 -7.34 -14.99 -6.98
CA ASP A 90 -8.14 -14.86 -8.20
C ASP A 90 -7.29 -14.44 -9.40
N GLN A 91 -6.22 -13.67 -9.21
CA GLN A 91 -5.28 -13.26 -10.26
C GLN A 91 -4.13 -14.27 -10.48
N ASN A 92 -3.75 -15.00 -9.44
CA ASN A 92 -2.67 -15.98 -9.45
C ASN A 92 -3.10 -17.23 -8.66
N ASN A 93 -3.67 -18.18 -9.35
CA ASN A 93 -4.21 -19.43 -8.76
C ASN A 93 -3.14 -20.29 -8.07
N SER A 94 -1.85 -20.08 -8.38
CA SER A 94 -0.75 -20.82 -7.74
C SER A 94 -0.26 -20.20 -6.43
N PHE A 95 -0.74 -18.99 -6.08
CA PHE A 95 -0.30 -18.27 -4.90
C PHE A 95 -0.70 -18.98 -3.60
N LEU A 96 0.28 -19.39 -2.77
CA LEU A 96 0.12 -20.01 -1.45
C LEU A 96 -0.77 -21.28 -1.44
N ILE A 97 -0.70 -22.13 -2.48
CA ILE A 97 -1.50 -23.38 -2.51
C ILE A 97 -0.80 -24.56 -1.84
N GLN A 98 0.52 -24.57 -1.83
CA GLN A 98 1.30 -25.71 -1.33
C GLN A 98 1.80 -25.49 0.09
N ASN A 99 2.47 -24.38 0.33
CA ASN A 99 3.21 -24.10 1.54
C ASN A 99 2.71 -22.81 2.20
N GLY A 100 2.52 -22.88 3.52
CA GLY A 100 2.29 -21.71 4.36
C GLY A 100 3.60 -21.03 4.71
N GLY A 101 3.67 -20.44 5.89
CA GLY A 101 4.87 -19.79 6.36
C GLY A 101 4.60 -18.53 7.18
N MET A 102 5.68 -17.78 7.40
CA MET A 102 5.67 -16.55 8.17
C MET A 102 5.85 -15.35 7.24
N VAL A 103 4.90 -14.41 7.27
CA VAL A 103 5.04 -13.08 6.70
C VAL A 103 5.33 -12.09 7.81
N LYS A 104 6.40 -11.31 7.65
CA LYS A 104 6.68 -10.14 8.48
C LYS A 104 6.67 -8.89 7.63
N THR A 105 5.88 -7.89 8.03
CA THR A 105 5.93 -6.56 7.44
C THR A 105 6.48 -5.57 8.46
N ARG A 106 7.31 -4.63 8.02
CA ARG A 106 7.87 -3.58 8.88
C ARG A 106 7.83 -2.24 8.17
N LEU A 107 7.27 -1.26 8.86
CA LEU A 107 7.29 0.13 8.43
C LEU A 107 8.59 0.81 8.86
N GLU A 108 9.11 1.71 8.02
CA GLU A 108 10.22 2.59 8.37
C GLU A 108 9.76 3.98 8.80
N PHE A 109 8.46 4.24 8.74
CA PHE A 109 7.80 5.47 9.17
C PHE A 109 6.61 5.19 10.10
N ASP A 110 6.22 6.15 10.91
CA ASP A 110 5.05 5.99 11.77
C ASP A 110 3.78 5.82 10.91
N ARG A 111 3.01 4.78 11.21
CA ARG A 111 1.79 4.40 10.47
C ARG A 111 0.74 5.51 10.39
N HIS A 112 0.82 6.51 11.26
CA HIS A 112 -0.10 7.64 11.32
C HIS A 112 0.34 8.83 10.49
N TRP A 113 1.58 8.86 9.96
CA TRP A 113 2.11 9.99 9.19
C TRP A 113 1.45 10.20 7.81
N GLY A 114 0.63 9.27 7.36
CA GLY A 114 -0.05 9.43 6.07
C GLY A 114 0.84 9.15 4.85
N LEU A 115 2.01 8.57 5.05
CA LEU A 115 2.98 8.26 3.99
C LEU A 115 2.66 6.99 3.19
N GLY A 116 1.45 6.45 3.30
CA GLY A 116 1.00 5.38 2.40
C GLY A 116 1.14 3.95 2.95
N THR A 117 0.91 3.72 4.26
CA THR A 117 0.97 2.37 4.86
C THR A 117 0.17 1.31 4.11
N SER A 118 -1.02 1.65 3.59
CA SER A 118 -1.86 0.70 2.85
C SER A 118 -1.33 0.44 1.44
N SER A 119 -0.91 1.49 0.74
CA SER A 119 -0.39 1.37 -0.63
C SER A 119 0.96 0.65 -0.68
N THR A 120 1.84 0.89 0.28
CA THR A 120 3.09 0.13 0.39
C THR A 120 2.84 -1.35 0.65
N LEU A 121 1.82 -1.69 1.47
CA LEU A 121 1.42 -3.08 1.66
C LEU A 121 0.88 -3.71 0.37
N ILE A 122 -0.05 -3.03 -0.34
CA ILE A 122 -0.60 -3.50 -1.62
C ILE A 122 0.51 -3.71 -2.64
N SER A 123 1.44 -2.77 -2.75
CA SER A 123 2.57 -2.86 -3.68
C SER A 123 3.49 -4.05 -3.34
N ASN A 124 3.83 -4.25 -2.07
CA ASN A 124 4.63 -5.40 -1.62
C ASN A 124 3.92 -6.73 -1.88
N LEU A 125 2.62 -6.80 -1.62
CA LEU A 125 1.81 -7.98 -1.90
C LEU A 125 1.76 -8.29 -3.40
N ALA A 126 1.58 -7.28 -4.24
CA ALA A 126 1.59 -7.44 -5.69
C ALA A 126 2.95 -7.93 -6.21
N GLN A 127 4.06 -7.39 -5.67
CA GLN A 127 5.42 -7.87 -6.00
C GLN A 127 5.60 -9.33 -5.59
N TRP A 128 5.21 -9.69 -4.38
CA TRP A 128 5.35 -11.06 -3.88
C TRP A 128 4.52 -12.05 -4.67
N SER A 129 3.30 -11.69 -5.02
CA SER A 129 2.36 -12.57 -5.71
C SER A 129 2.40 -12.47 -7.23
N GLN A 130 3.19 -11.56 -7.80
CA GLN A 130 3.26 -11.27 -9.25
C GLN A 130 1.88 -10.91 -9.84
N THR A 131 1.12 -10.06 -9.13
CA THR A 131 -0.23 -9.63 -9.52
C THR A 131 -0.27 -8.12 -9.80
N ASN A 132 -1.38 -7.63 -10.35
CA ASN A 132 -1.56 -6.21 -10.65
C ASN A 132 -1.92 -5.41 -9.38
N PRO A 133 -1.06 -4.47 -8.92
CA PRO A 133 -1.31 -3.71 -7.69
C PRO A 133 -2.52 -2.77 -7.79
N TYR A 134 -2.87 -2.29 -8.98
CA TYR A 134 -4.04 -1.42 -9.18
C TYR A 134 -5.35 -2.20 -9.02
N THR A 135 -5.41 -3.44 -9.50
CA THR A 135 -6.54 -4.33 -9.24
C THR A 135 -6.69 -4.63 -7.75
N LEU A 136 -5.58 -4.91 -7.06
CA LEU A 136 -5.60 -5.11 -5.60
C LEU A 136 -6.07 -3.86 -4.86
N LEU A 137 -5.60 -2.67 -5.27
CA LEU A 137 -6.01 -1.40 -4.69
C LEU A 137 -7.51 -1.17 -4.88
N THR A 138 -8.02 -1.33 -6.09
CA THR A 138 -9.43 -1.10 -6.44
C THR A 138 -10.35 -2.00 -5.61
N ASN A 139 -10.00 -3.27 -5.45
CA ASN A 139 -10.82 -4.25 -4.74
C ASN A 139 -10.66 -4.18 -3.20
N SER A 140 -9.75 -3.35 -2.68
CA SER A 140 -9.50 -3.26 -1.23
C SER A 140 -9.71 -1.87 -0.64
N PHE A 141 -8.93 -0.90 -1.07
CA PHE A 141 -8.90 0.44 -0.49
C PHE A 141 -9.49 1.51 -1.40
N GLY A 142 -9.47 1.29 -2.72
CA GLY A 142 -9.81 2.29 -3.72
C GLY A 142 -8.83 3.47 -3.74
N GLY A 143 -9.20 4.53 -4.44
CA GLY A 143 -8.37 5.73 -4.58
C GLY A 143 -7.95 5.98 -6.02
N SER A 144 -7.05 6.91 -6.23
CA SER A 144 -6.55 7.27 -7.56
C SER A 144 -5.39 6.36 -8.03
N GLY A 145 -4.66 5.74 -7.11
CA GLY A 145 -3.51 4.88 -7.42
C GLY A 145 -2.17 5.59 -7.56
N TYR A 146 -2.08 6.91 -7.39
CA TYR A 146 -0.79 7.60 -7.44
C TYR A 146 0.19 7.08 -6.37
N ASP A 147 -0.33 6.65 -5.24
CA ASP A 147 0.42 6.07 -4.14
C ASP A 147 1.02 4.70 -4.49
N ILE A 148 0.35 3.93 -5.34
CA ILE A 148 0.91 2.70 -5.93
C ILE A 148 2.04 3.05 -6.90
N ALA A 149 1.87 4.08 -7.75
CA ALA A 149 2.92 4.53 -8.64
C ALA A 149 4.17 4.98 -7.87
N CYS A 150 4.01 5.72 -6.76
CA CYS A 150 5.12 6.10 -5.88
C CYS A 150 5.80 4.90 -5.22
N ALA A 151 5.04 3.88 -4.83
CA ALA A 151 5.55 2.74 -4.08
C ALA A 151 6.68 1.98 -4.82
N THR A 152 6.66 2.00 -6.15
CA THR A 152 7.64 1.35 -7.02
C THR A 152 8.60 2.31 -7.72
N SER A 153 8.33 3.63 -7.66
CA SER A 153 9.17 4.63 -8.31
C SER A 153 10.43 4.94 -7.50
N LYS A 154 11.53 5.21 -8.20
CA LYS A 154 12.78 5.69 -7.61
C LYS A 154 12.96 7.21 -7.71
N SER A 155 12.06 7.89 -8.42
CA SER A 155 12.12 9.33 -8.66
C SER A 155 10.74 9.98 -8.49
N PRO A 156 10.68 11.30 -8.29
CA PRO A 156 9.44 12.05 -8.41
C PRO A 156 8.72 11.76 -9.73
N LEU A 157 7.40 11.84 -9.71
CA LEU A 157 6.58 11.53 -10.88
C LEU A 157 5.39 12.47 -11.01
N ILE A 158 4.99 12.70 -12.24
CA ILE A 158 3.70 13.28 -12.59
C ILE A 158 2.74 12.13 -12.82
N TYR A 159 1.63 12.18 -12.11
CA TYR A 159 0.58 11.19 -12.19
C TYR A 159 -0.73 11.81 -12.67
N SER A 160 -1.42 11.16 -13.56
CA SER A 160 -2.79 11.48 -13.92
C SER A 160 -3.57 10.21 -14.25
N ILE A 161 -4.90 10.34 -14.32
CA ILE A 161 -5.78 9.24 -14.73
C ILE A 161 -6.43 9.66 -16.05
N ASP A 162 -6.20 8.87 -17.11
CA ASP A 162 -6.94 9.02 -18.36
C ASP A 162 -7.99 7.90 -18.43
N LYS A 163 -9.27 8.30 -18.43
CA LYS A 163 -10.45 7.41 -18.34
C LYS A 163 -10.42 6.52 -17.10
N THR A 164 -9.64 5.49 -17.05
CA THR A 164 -9.45 4.59 -15.89
C THR A 164 -8.01 4.10 -15.79
N GLN A 165 -7.15 4.52 -16.71
CA GLN A 165 -5.77 4.06 -16.77
C GLN A 165 -4.83 5.08 -16.12
N PRO A 166 -3.90 4.63 -15.25
CA PRO A 166 -2.89 5.49 -14.70
C PRO A 166 -1.89 5.90 -15.80
N HIS A 167 -1.63 7.18 -15.92
CA HIS A 167 -0.55 7.74 -16.71
C HIS A 167 0.54 8.24 -15.77
N ILE A 168 1.75 7.69 -15.92
CA ILE A 168 2.87 7.91 -15.01
C ILE A 168 4.06 8.39 -15.81
N GLU A 169 4.56 9.56 -15.47
CA GLU A 169 5.72 10.16 -16.11
C GLU A 169 6.77 10.50 -15.03
N ALA A 170 7.95 9.93 -15.12
CA ALA A 170 9.05 10.27 -14.23
C ALA A 170 9.45 11.74 -14.46
N CYS A 171 9.67 12.50 -13.40
CA CYS A 171 10.07 13.88 -13.51
C CYS A 171 11.25 14.21 -12.59
N LYS A 172 11.99 15.25 -12.97
CA LYS A 172 13.00 15.85 -12.09
C LYS A 172 12.31 16.89 -11.21
N PHE A 173 12.34 16.68 -9.90
CA PHE A 173 11.93 17.67 -8.92
C PHE A 173 13.14 18.02 -8.05
N ASP A 174 13.85 19.04 -8.45
CA ASP A 174 15.09 19.51 -7.80
C ASP A 174 15.12 21.04 -7.68
N PRO A 175 14.13 21.64 -6.95
CA PRO A 175 14.07 23.08 -6.79
C PRO A 175 15.22 23.58 -5.90
N GLU A 176 15.67 24.81 -6.12
CA GLU A 176 16.73 25.45 -5.31
C GLU A 176 16.38 25.45 -3.81
N PHE A 177 15.10 25.54 -3.47
CA PHE A 177 14.60 25.55 -2.10
C PHE A 177 14.39 24.14 -1.49
N LYS A 178 14.81 23.07 -2.14
CA LYS A 178 14.55 21.68 -1.65
C LYS A 178 15.05 21.43 -0.23
N SER A 179 16.14 22.09 0.19
CA SER A 179 16.67 21.99 1.54
C SER A 179 15.80 22.67 2.60
N ASN A 180 14.86 23.52 2.16
CA ASN A 180 13.92 24.26 3.01
C ASN A 180 12.52 23.60 3.03
N LEU A 181 12.38 22.42 2.44
CA LEU A 181 11.13 21.66 2.51
C LEU A 181 11.11 20.76 3.73
N TYR A 182 10.10 20.90 4.54
CA TYR A 182 9.90 20.12 5.77
C TYR A 182 8.57 19.40 5.75
N PHE A 183 8.56 18.14 6.15
CA PHE A 183 7.34 17.39 6.42
C PHE A 183 6.92 17.63 7.87
N ILE A 184 5.73 18.20 8.06
CA ILE A 184 5.16 18.45 9.39
C ILE A 184 3.98 17.52 9.62
N TYR A 185 4.09 16.65 10.62
CA TYR A 185 3.00 15.78 11.03
C TYR A 185 2.00 16.55 11.93
N LEU A 186 0.78 16.70 11.45
CA LEU A 186 -0.26 17.47 12.13
C LEU A 186 -1.01 16.68 13.23
N LYS A 187 -0.53 15.51 13.62
CA LYS A 187 -1.11 14.59 14.62
C LYS A 187 -2.51 14.06 14.27
N HIS A 188 -3.05 14.38 13.11
CA HIS A 188 -4.33 13.88 12.62
C HIS A 188 -4.16 13.20 11.27
N LYS A 189 -4.50 11.91 11.22
CA LYS A 189 -4.60 11.17 9.95
C LYS A 189 -6.03 11.35 9.43
N LYS A 190 -6.22 12.11 8.36
CA LYS A 190 -7.50 12.17 7.64
C LYS A 190 -7.81 10.78 7.04
N ASN A 191 -9.06 10.37 7.18
CA ASN A 191 -9.56 9.20 6.46
C ASN A 191 -9.76 9.57 4.98
N SER A 192 -8.80 9.21 4.15
CA SER A 192 -8.80 9.55 2.72
C SER A 192 -10.09 9.10 2.00
N ARG A 193 -10.71 7.99 2.44
CA ARG A 193 -11.95 7.48 1.84
C ARG A 193 -13.14 8.41 2.08
N GLU A 194 -13.29 8.89 3.30
CA GLU A 194 -14.35 9.85 3.64
C GLU A 194 -14.15 11.18 2.91
N ALA A 195 -12.92 11.65 2.86
CA ALA A 195 -12.56 12.87 2.15
C ALA A 195 -12.82 12.74 0.62
N ILE A 196 -12.44 11.62 0.01
CA ILE A 196 -12.76 11.31 -1.40
C ILE A 196 -14.27 11.24 -1.63
N LYS A 197 -15.03 10.60 -0.70
CA LYS A 197 -16.49 10.53 -0.80
C LYS A 197 -17.14 11.92 -0.73
N GLN A 198 -16.62 12.78 0.14
CA GLN A 198 -17.07 14.18 0.23
C GLN A 198 -16.74 14.96 -1.02
N PHE A 199 -15.49 14.84 -1.52
CA PHE A 199 -15.07 15.52 -2.75
C PHE A 199 -15.91 15.11 -3.97
N ARG A 200 -16.24 13.83 -4.13
CA ARG A 200 -17.08 13.33 -5.22
C ARG A 200 -18.51 13.87 -5.20
N LYS A 201 -19.00 14.35 -4.05
CA LYS A 201 -20.33 14.99 -3.93
C LYS A 201 -20.32 16.47 -4.31
N GLN A 202 -19.14 17.07 -4.42
CA GLN A 202 -19.00 18.45 -4.87
C GLN A 202 -19.02 18.47 -6.40
N ASN A 203 -19.97 19.22 -6.97
CA ASN A 203 -20.04 19.50 -8.40
C ASN A 203 -18.98 20.55 -8.76
N ILE A 204 -17.72 20.13 -8.86
CA ILE A 204 -16.60 20.95 -9.35
C ILE A 204 -16.25 20.48 -10.75
#